data_5eaf102358cdb7746b1d68aff58150d1
#
_entry.id   5eaf102358cdb7746b1d68aff58150d1
#
_cell.length_a   1.000
_cell.length_b   1.000
_cell.length_c   1.000
_cell.angle_alpha   90.00
_cell.angle_beta   90.00
_cell.angle_gamma   90.00
#
_symmetry.space_group_name_H-M   'P 1'
#
loop_
_entity.id
_entity.type
_entity.pdbx_description
1 polymer ?
#
loop_
_entity_poly.entity_id
_entity_poly.type
_entity_poly.pdbx_seq_one_letter_code
_entity_poly.pdbx_strand_id
1 'polypeptide(L)'
;EQFKEKFGFEKAYGSYKELLDDPEVEAVYIALPNTLHYEWAVKAMKSGKHVLCEKPLAPCEKQVKELFETAKENHVYLMEAFAYQHSPYITAIKKEIEDGTIGEVCYIDSAFITSDYNKGNIRMRRETLGGCTYDLGVYSTSLTLGLLNEEPEKVEASAIFSEEKIDKLTSVVMEFADGKKAAFTCGMTLATNQDRRLDCLEIDGTKGSITGTKFAFNGDGELSYTIRTAEGQEEVKTVEVPQNYRLEVEQFGRCIDENEIPAVTEEFSLKNARLVERILEEIGY
;
A
#
# COMPACT_ATOMS: atom_id res chain seq x y z
N GLU A 1 -23.53 -10.25 13.31
CA GLU A 1 -24.32 -11.40 12.86
C GLU A 1 -24.32 -11.55 11.33
N GLN A 2 -24.68 -10.55 10.53
CA GLN A 2 -24.76 -10.65 9.06
C GLN A 2 -23.45 -11.17 8.40
N PHE A 3 -22.28 -10.71 8.85
CA PHE A 3 -20.99 -11.18 8.35
C PHE A 3 -20.73 -12.63 8.76
N LYS A 4 -21.07 -12.99 10.00
CA LYS A 4 -20.97 -14.37 10.48
C LYS A 4 -21.76 -15.33 9.58
N GLU A 5 -23.02 -15.01 9.31
CA GLU A 5 -23.90 -15.81 8.46
C GLU A 5 -23.40 -15.88 7.00
N LYS A 6 -22.98 -14.72 6.46
CA LYS A 6 -22.54 -14.62 5.05
C LYS A 6 -21.24 -15.36 4.76
N PHE A 7 -20.29 -15.32 5.70
CA PHE A 7 -18.93 -15.83 5.50
C PHE A 7 -18.59 -17.06 6.35
N GLY A 8 -19.53 -17.54 7.17
CA GLY A 8 -19.36 -18.75 7.97
C GLY A 8 -18.41 -18.57 9.16
N PHE A 9 -18.29 -17.37 9.73
CA PHE A 9 -17.48 -17.17 10.93
C PHE A 9 -18.06 -17.92 12.12
N GLU A 10 -17.21 -18.50 12.95
CA GLU A 10 -17.63 -19.25 14.15
C GLU A 10 -18.27 -18.35 15.20
N LYS A 11 -17.72 -17.16 15.41
CA LYS A 11 -18.17 -16.19 16.41
C LYS A 11 -18.46 -14.82 15.80
N ALA A 12 -19.33 -14.07 16.43
CA ALA A 12 -19.56 -12.64 16.22
C ALA A 12 -19.67 -11.94 17.57
N TYR A 13 -19.02 -10.80 17.70
CA TYR A 13 -18.94 -10.02 18.95
C TYR A 13 -19.78 -8.76 18.83
N GLY A 14 -20.31 -8.31 19.96
CA GLY A 14 -21.09 -7.07 20.06
C GLY A 14 -20.21 -5.80 20.13
N SER A 15 -18.93 -5.98 20.42
CA SER A 15 -17.95 -4.89 20.48
C SER A 15 -16.54 -5.38 20.16
N TYR A 16 -15.66 -4.47 19.72
CA TYR A 16 -14.24 -4.77 19.53
C TYR A 16 -13.56 -5.23 20.84
N LYS A 17 -14.02 -4.69 21.99
CA LYS A 17 -13.49 -5.12 23.28
C LYS A 17 -13.79 -6.59 23.57
N GLU A 18 -15.01 -7.05 23.33
CA GLU A 18 -15.37 -8.45 23.52
C GLU A 18 -14.52 -9.39 22.61
N LEU A 19 -14.23 -8.95 21.38
CA LEU A 19 -13.35 -9.70 20.49
C LEU A 19 -11.92 -9.77 21.05
N LEU A 20 -11.39 -8.65 21.55
CA LEU A 20 -10.02 -8.62 22.11
C LEU A 20 -9.91 -9.39 23.44
N ASP A 21 -10.98 -9.48 24.21
CA ASP A 21 -11.04 -10.23 25.47
C ASP A 21 -11.12 -11.77 25.24
N ASP A 22 -11.45 -12.23 24.04
CA ASP A 22 -11.54 -13.67 23.74
C ASP A 22 -10.15 -14.29 23.63
N PRO A 23 -9.77 -15.25 24.50
CA PRO A 23 -8.46 -15.89 24.45
C PRO A 23 -8.25 -16.81 23.23
N GLU A 24 -9.32 -17.22 22.53
CA GLU A 24 -9.20 -18.03 21.31
C GLU A 24 -8.86 -17.18 20.08
N VAL A 25 -8.94 -15.84 20.16
CA VAL A 25 -8.48 -14.92 19.11
C VAL A 25 -6.99 -14.67 19.30
N GLU A 26 -6.16 -15.13 18.39
CA GLU A 26 -4.70 -14.95 18.44
C GLU A 26 -4.26 -13.74 17.62
N ALA A 27 -4.93 -13.46 16.49
CA ALA A 27 -4.62 -12.36 15.59
C ALA A 27 -5.89 -11.61 15.18
N VAL A 28 -5.72 -10.33 14.84
CA VAL A 28 -6.81 -9.49 14.32
C VAL A 28 -6.41 -8.80 13.03
N TYR A 29 -7.38 -8.71 12.11
CA TYR A 29 -7.28 -7.86 10.93
C TYR A 29 -8.09 -6.58 11.17
N ILE A 30 -7.41 -5.42 11.10
CA ILE A 30 -8.02 -4.12 11.35
C ILE A 30 -8.33 -3.44 10.01
N ALA A 31 -9.61 -3.40 9.65
CA ALA A 31 -10.14 -2.76 8.44
C ALA A 31 -11.14 -1.64 8.82
N LEU A 32 -10.64 -0.70 9.61
CA LEU A 32 -11.40 0.45 10.11
C LEU A 32 -11.08 1.71 9.27
N PRO A 33 -11.77 2.85 9.48
CA PRO A 33 -11.31 4.13 8.97
C PRO A 33 -9.90 4.49 9.46
N ASN A 34 -9.11 5.16 8.63
CA ASN A 34 -7.69 5.46 8.88
C ASN A 34 -7.42 6.05 10.28
N THR A 35 -8.30 6.92 10.78
CA THR A 35 -8.19 7.55 12.11
C THR A 35 -8.28 6.57 13.27
N LEU A 36 -8.77 5.37 13.05
CA LEU A 36 -8.97 4.36 14.10
C LEU A 36 -7.87 3.28 14.12
N HIS A 37 -7.03 3.21 13.10
CA HIS A 37 -5.99 2.18 12.99
C HIS A 37 -5.05 2.21 14.20
N TYR A 38 -4.46 3.35 14.50
CA TYR A 38 -3.52 3.51 15.61
C TYR A 38 -4.12 3.07 16.95
N GLU A 39 -5.28 3.61 17.30
CA GLU A 39 -5.92 3.33 18.57
C GLU A 39 -6.22 1.83 18.77
N TRP A 40 -6.81 1.21 17.74
CA TRP A 40 -7.22 -0.19 17.83
C TRP A 40 -6.06 -1.16 17.67
N ALA A 41 -5.02 -0.82 16.91
CA ALA A 41 -3.80 -1.60 16.84
C ALA A 41 -3.09 -1.63 18.22
N VAL A 42 -2.95 -0.47 18.88
CA VAL A 42 -2.39 -0.41 20.26
C VAL A 42 -3.20 -1.25 21.23
N LYS A 43 -4.54 -1.15 21.19
CA LYS A 43 -5.41 -1.94 22.09
C LYS A 43 -5.29 -3.44 21.83
N ALA A 44 -5.25 -3.85 20.57
CA ALA A 44 -5.12 -5.25 20.19
C ALA A 44 -3.78 -5.82 20.67
N MET A 45 -2.68 -5.13 20.37
CA MET A 45 -1.34 -5.57 20.79
C MET A 45 -1.18 -5.66 22.31
N LYS A 46 -1.73 -4.68 23.07
CA LYS A 46 -1.75 -4.71 24.53
C LYS A 46 -2.63 -5.83 25.10
N SER A 47 -3.58 -6.34 24.32
CA SER A 47 -4.36 -7.54 24.66
C SER A 47 -3.68 -8.84 24.21
N GLY A 48 -2.41 -8.78 23.77
CA GLY A 48 -1.63 -9.93 23.34
C GLY A 48 -2.02 -10.48 21.97
N LYS A 49 -2.68 -9.67 21.10
CA LYS A 49 -3.08 -10.10 19.76
C LYS A 49 -2.06 -9.65 18.73
N HIS A 50 -1.72 -10.52 17.78
CA HIS A 50 -1.02 -10.16 16.56
C HIS A 50 -1.91 -9.29 15.69
N VAL A 51 -1.33 -8.34 14.96
CA VAL A 51 -2.11 -7.34 14.21
C VAL A 51 -1.69 -7.27 12.76
N LEU A 52 -2.63 -7.54 11.85
CA LEU A 52 -2.58 -7.14 10.45
C LEU A 52 -3.49 -5.91 10.31
N CYS A 53 -2.95 -4.76 9.94
CA CYS A 53 -3.70 -3.51 9.90
C CYS A 53 -3.69 -2.90 8.50
N GLU A 54 -4.88 -2.50 8.01
CA GLU A 54 -5.01 -1.80 6.74
C GLU A 54 -4.13 -0.57 6.65
N LYS A 55 -3.72 -0.31 5.42
CA LYS A 55 -2.96 0.89 5.03
C LYS A 55 -3.89 2.13 5.00
N PRO A 56 -3.37 3.33 5.27
CA PRO A 56 -2.07 3.56 5.92
C PRO A 56 -2.11 3.10 7.37
N LEU A 57 -1.04 2.49 7.84
CA LEU A 57 -0.95 1.92 9.19
C LEU A 57 -1.26 2.96 10.27
N ALA A 58 -0.77 4.19 10.07
CA ALA A 58 -1.06 5.35 10.90
C ALA A 58 -0.87 6.64 10.08
N PRO A 59 -1.37 7.82 10.55
CA PRO A 59 -1.30 9.07 9.82
C PRO A 59 0.12 9.67 9.66
N CYS A 60 1.10 9.26 10.47
CA CYS A 60 2.45 9.82 10.45
C CYS A 60 3.49 8.80 10.92
N GLU A 61 4.75 9.04 10.55
CA GLU A 61 5.89 8.19 10.91
C GLU A 61 6.00 7.95 12.43
N LYS A 62 5.80 9.00 13.23
CA LYS A 62 5.88 8.90 14.69
C LYS A 62 4.94 7.83 15.24
N GLN A 63 3.69 7.83 14.80
CA GLN A 63 2.71 6.83 15.27
C GLN A 63 3.02 5.43 14.73
N VAL A 64 3.51 5.30 13.50
CA VAL A 64 3.97 4.01 12.98
C VAL A 64 5.09 3.44 13.84
N LYS A 65 6.06 4.27 14.23
CA LYS A 65 7.15 3.87 15.14
C LYS A 65 6.62 3.40 16.50
N GLU A 66 5.71 4.18 17.11
CA GLU A 66 5.08 3.84 18.40
C GLU A 66 4.31 2.50 18.32
N LEU A 67 3.69 2.20 17.17
CA LEU A 67 3.01 0.92 16.95
C LEU A 67 3.99 -0.26 16.94
N PHE A 68 5.12 -0.16 16.24
CA PHE A 68 6.12 -1.22 16.22
C PHE A 68 6.83 -1.37 17.56
N GLU A 69 7.06 -0.29 18.29
CA GLU A 69 7.56 -0.35 19.68
C GLU A 69 6.55 -1.09 20.57
N THR A 70 5.26 -0.77 20.46
CA THR A 70 4.18 -1.46 21.19
C THR A 70 4.12 -2.96 20.85
N ALA A 71 4.29 -3.33 19.58
CA ALA A 71 4.34 -4.73 19.16
C ALA A 71 5.49 -5.48 19.82
N LYS A 72 6.69 -4.90 19.82
CA LYS A 72 7.89 -5.47 20.48
C LYS A 72 7.70 -5.64 21.98
N GLU A 73 7.17 -4.62 22.66
CA GLU A 73 6.92 -4.66 24.09
C GLU A 73 5.92 -5.75 24.52
N ASN A 74 4.97 -6.08 23.63
CA ASN A 74 3.93 -7.07 23.90
C ASN A 74 4.21 -8.43 23.23
N HIS A 75 5.38 -8.59 22.61
CA HIS A 75 5.81 -9.83 21.94
C HIS A 75 4.82 -10.34 20.89
N VAL A 76 4.24 -9.45 20.11
CA VAL A 76 3.31 -9.75 19.03
C VAL A 76 3.82 -9.23 17.68
N TYR A 77 3.35 -9.82 16.60
CA TYR A 77 3.62 -9.34 15.26
C TYR A 77 2.65 -8.21 14.90
N LEU A 78 3.18 -7.19 14.21
CA LEU A 78 2.44 -6.16 13.52
C LEU A 78 2.88 -6.14 12.06
N MET A 79 1.94 -6.15 11.13
CA MET A 79 2.20 -5.95 9.71
C MET A 79 1.19 -4.97 9.12
N GLU A 80 1.67 -4.02 8.31
CA GLU A 80 0.82 -3.15 7.51
C GLU A 80 0.32 -3.92 6.28
N ALA A 81 -0.99 -3.82 6.01
CA ALA A 81 -1.65 -4.59 4.97
C ALA A 81 -1.45 -3.96 3.58
N PHE A 82 -0.38 -4.35 2.91
CA PHE A 82 -0.12 -4.09 1.50
C PHE A 82 -0.20 -5.39 0.69
N ALA A 83 -1.41 -5.89 0.48
CA ALA A 83 -1.65 -7.17 -0.17
C ALA A 83 -0.88 -7.35 -1.50
N TYR A 84 -0.73 -6.28 -2.30
CA TYR A 84 0.00 -6.33 -3.56
C TYR A 84 1.51 -6.62 -3.42
N GLN A 85 2.12 -6.36 -2.25
CA GLN A 85 3.55 -6.66 -1.99
C GLN A 85 3.81 -8.17 -1.93
N HIS A 86 2.75 -8.96 -1.72
CA HIS A 86 2.80 -10.43 -1.75
C HIS A 86 2.58 -11.01 -3.15
N SER A 87 2.34 -10.16 -4.15
CA SER A 87 2.04 -10.58 -5.52
C SER A 87 3.28 -11.14 -6.23
N PRO A 88 3.19 -12.34 -6.82
CA PRO A 88 4.22 -12.86 -7.71
C PRO A 88 4.55 -11.93 -8.89
N TYR A 89 3.58 -11.13 -9.33
CA TYR A 89 3.77 -10.14 -10.39
C TYR A 89 4.77 -9.04 -10.00
N ILE A 90 4.61 -8.46 -8.79
CA ILE A 90 5.56 -7.46 -8.29
C ILE A 90 6.92 -8.08 -8.01
N THR A 91 6.94 -9.30 -7.48
CA THR A 91 8.19 -10.06 -7.27
C THR A 91 8.94 -10.29 -8.59
N ALA A 92 8.22 -10.62 -9.67
CA ALA A 92 8.83 -10.81 -10.99
C ALA A 92 9.42 -9.49 -11.53
N ILE A 93 8.71 -8.35 -11.40
CA ILE A 93 9.23 -7.04 -11.82
C ILE A 93 10.47 -6.64 -11.00
N LYS A 94 10.45 -6.83 -9.67
CA LYS A 94 11.62 -6.59 -8.82
C LYS A 94 12.82 -7.42 -9.28
N LYS A 95 12.60 -8.69 -9.59
CA LYS A 95 13.65 -9.57 -10.08
C LYS A 95 14.24 -9.10 -11.41
N GLU A 96 13.45 -8.61 -12.36
CA GLU A 96 13.98 -8.05 -13.62
C GLU A 96 14.90 -6.84 -13.36
N ILE A 97 14.56 -5.99 -12.39
CA ILE A 97 15.39 -4.86 -11.99
C ILE A 97 16.70 -5.36 -11.34
N GLU A 98 16.61 -6.28 -10.39
CA GLU A 98 17.77 -6.87 -9.68
C GLU A 98 18.71 -7.62 -10.62
N ASP A 99 18.18 -8.35 -11.59
CA ASP A 99 18.95 -9.06 -12.62
C ASP A 99 19.60 -8.10 -13.64
N GLY A 100 19.26 -6.80 -13.60
CA GLY A 100 19.78 -5.78 -14.50
C GLY A 100 19.24 -5.88 -15.92
N THR A 101 18.07 -6.48 -16.12
CA THR A 101 17.44 -6.67 -17.43
C THR A 101 17.28 -5.35 -18.18
N ILE A 102 16.91 -4.28 -17.47
CA ILE A 102 16.78 -2.92 -18.03
C ILE A 102 17.98 -2.01 -17.68
N GLY A 103 19.04 -2.56 -17.10
CA GLY A 103 20.17 -1.78 -16.58
C GLY A 103 19.86 -1.09 -15.28
N GLU A 104 20.49 0.07 -15.02
CA GLU A 104 20.20 0.91 -13.85
C GLU A 104 18.89 1.66 -14.07
N VAL A 105 18.00 1.66 -13.09
CA VAL A 105 16.74 2.41 -13.15
C VAL A 105 17.04 3.90 -13.20
N CYS A 106 16.43 4.60 -14.16
CA CYS A 106 16.55 6.06 -14.33
C CYS A 106 15.27 6.79 -13.92
N TYR A 107 14.11 6.17 -14.23
CA TYR A 107 12.81 6.79 -14.01
C TYR A 107 11.73 5.75 -13.70
N ILE A 108 10.82 6.10 -12.81
CA ILE A 108 9.58 5.34 -12.55
C ILE A 108 8.40 6.29 -12.70
N ASP A 109 7.41 5.91 -13.48
CA ASP A 109 6.12 6.59 -13.57
C ASP A 109 4.97 5.66 -13.19
N SER A 110 4.04 6.16 -12.39
CA SER A 110 2.84 5.42 -12.05
C SER A 110 1.62 6.31 -11.92
N ALA A 111 0.45 5.73 -12.15
CA ALA A 111 -0.81 6.42 -11.88
C ALA A 111 -1.80 5.47 -11.23
N PHE A 112 -2.55 6.00 -10.27
CA PHE A 112 -3.67 5.30 -9.67
C PHE A 112 -4.83 6.29 -9.45
N ILE A 113 -5.74 6.36 -10.43
CA ILE A 113 -6.86 7.29 -10.41
C ILE A 113 -8.16 6.50 -10.55
N THR A 114 -9.08 6.70 -9.63
CA THR A 114 -10.40 6.08 -9.60
C THR A 114 -11.49 7.10 -9.94
N SER A 115 -12.73 6.63 -10.07
CA SER A 115 -13.90 7.49 -10.07
C SER A 115 -14.10 8.19 -8.73
N ASP A 116 -14.84 9.29 -8.76
CA ASP A 116 -15.22 10.04 -7.57
C ASP A 116 -16.13 9.19 -6.66
N TYR A 117 -15.96 9.34 -5.36
CA TYR A 117 -16.81 8.70 -4.37
C TYR A 117 -17.96 9.64 -3.96
N ASN A 118 -19.07 9.06 -3.51
CA ASN A 118 -20.14 9.87 -2.92
C ASN A 118 -19.69 10.54 -1.62
N LYS A 119 -20.28 11.69 -1.27
CA LYS A 119 -19.92 12.50 -0.09
C LYS A 119 -20.06 11.76 1.25
N GLY A 120 -20.80 10.67 1.30
CA GLY A 120 -20.95 9.83 2.49
C GLY A 120 -19.77 8.86 2.73
N ASN A 121 -18.91 8.66 1.73
CA ASN A 121 -17.76 7.76 1.84
C ASN A 121 -16.69 8.33 2.78
N ILE A 122 -16.06 7.46 3.57
CA ILE A 122 -14.98 7.85 4.50
C ILE A 122 -13.81 8.52 3.80
N ARG A 123 -13.54 8.18 2.53
CA ARG A 123 -12.48 8.77 1.70
C ARG A 123 -12.72 10.23 1.34
N MET A 124 -13.96 10.70 1.46
CA MET A 124 -14.37 12.06 1.16
C MET A 124 -14.49 12.94 2.41
N ARG A 125 -13.96 12.51 3.55
CA ARG A 125 -14.08 13.20 4.82
C ARG A 125 -12.72 13.44 5.45
N ARG A 126 -12.46 14.69 5.87
CA ARG A 126 -11.22 15.08 6.53
C ARG A 126 -11.06 14.41 7.90
N GLU A 127 -12.16 14.30 8.65
CA GLU A 127 -12.18 13.69 9.97
C GLU A 127 -11.87 12.19 9.99
N THR A 128 -11.89 11.53 8.85
CA THR A 128 -11.50 10.12 8.70
C THR A 128 -10.15 9.95 8.02
N LEU A 129 -9.36 11.03 7.86
CA LEU A 129 -8.13 11.07 7.05
C LEU A 129 -8.39 10.56 5.62
N GLY A 130 -9.44 11.14 5.00
CA GLY A 130 -9.77 10.88 3.61
C GLY A 130 -8.74 11.54 2.68
N GLY A 131 -8.99 11.46 1.38
CA GLY A 131 -8.12 12.02 0.35
C GLY A 131 -7.39 10.97 -0.45
N CYS A 132 -7.01 11.33 -1.67
CA CYS A 132 -6.40 10.38 -2.59
C CYS A 132 -4.97 10.03 -2.22
N THR A 133 -4.24 10.89 -1.53
CA THR A 133 -2.87 10.58 -1.09
C THR A 133 -2.88 9.45 -0.06
N TYR A 134 -3.74 9.51 0.96
CA TYR A 134 -3.85 8.43 1.95
C TYR A 134 -4.46 7.15 1.38
N ASP A 135 -5.42 7.24 0.45
CA ASP A 135 -6.10 6.02 -0.04
C ASP A 135 -5.36 5.36 -1.21
N LEU A 136 -4.87 6.14 -2.16
CA LEU A 136 -4.29 5.68 -3.43
C LEU A 136 -2.80 6.02 -3.57
N GLY A 137 -2.39 7.22 -3.17
CA GLY A 137 -1.00 7.67 -3.23
C GLY A 137 -0.06 6.78 -2.41
N VAL A 138 -0.54 6.29 -1.28
CA VAL A 138 0.18 5.34 -0.41
C VAL A 138 0.63 4.07 -1.15
N TYR A 139 -0.07 3.65 -2.22
CA TYR A 139 0.36 2.55 -3.08
C TYR A 139 1.53 2.95 -3.98
N SER A 140 1.46 4.13 -4.61
CA SER A 140 2.53 4.62 -5.49
C SER A 140 3.82 4.91 -4.72
N THR A 141 3.72 5.49 -3.51
CA THR A 141 4.88 5.70 -2.64
C THR A 141 5.52 4.38 -2.22
N SER A 142 4.70 3.43 -1.74
CA SER A 142 5.17 2.12 -1.31
C SER A 142 5.77 1.30 -2.46
N LEU A 143 5.22 1.42 -3.68
CA LEU A 143 5.80 0.78 -4.86
C LEU A 143 7.17 1.34 -5.20
N THR A 144 7.28 2.66 -5.31
CA THR A 144 8.55 3.33 -5.62
C THR A 144 9.63 2.95 -4.61
N LEU A 145 9.33 3.04 -3.31
CA LEU A 145 10.23 2.60 -2.24
C LEU A 145 10.59 1.12 -2.34
N GLY A 146 9.61 0.27 -2.66
CA GLY A 146 9.81 -1.18 -2.77
C GLY A 146 10.62 -1.59 -3.99
N LEU A 147 10.58 -0.83 -5.09
CA LEU A 147 11.35 -1.09 -6.31
C LEU A 147 12.79 -0.55 -6.21
N LEU A 148 12.95 0.65 -5.64
CA LEU A 148 14.26 1.33 -5.55
C LEU A 148 15.02 0.98 -4.26
N ASN A 149 14.32 0.58 -3.19
CA ASN A 149 14.84 0.41 -1.83
C ASN A 149 15.58 1.66 -1.29
N GLU A 150 15.22 2.84 -1.77
CA GLU A 150 15.81 4.13 -1.44
C GLU A 150 14.72 5.14 -1.11
N GLU A 151 15.05 6.16 -0.30
CA GLU A 151 14.16 7.30 -0.03
C GLU A 151 14.56 8.50 -0.90
N PRO A 152 13.59 9.29 -1.41
CA PRO A 152 13.91 10.47 -2.19
C PRO A 152 14.48 11.58 -1.32
N GLU A 153 15.52 12.26 -1.83
CA GLU A 153 16.07 13.48 -1.20
C GLU A 153 15.10 14.65 -1.33
N LYS A 154 14.48 14.78 -2.51
CA LYS A 154 13.54 15.85 -2.82
C LYS A 154 12.19 15.32 -3.24
N VAL A 155 11.14 15.96 -2.75
CA VAL A 155 9.75 15.70 -3.09
C VAL A 155 9.09 17.04 -3.46
N GLU A 156 8.48 17.09 -4.63
CA GLU A 156 7.61 18.17 -5.07
C GLU A 156 6.22 17.62 -5.34
N ALA A 157 5.19 18.27 -4.81
CA ALA A 157 3.83 17.82 -4.97
C ALA A 157 2.85 18.97 -5.18
N SER A 158 1.76 18.69 -5.91
CA SER A 158 0.65 19.62 -6.08
C SER A 158 -0.66 18.86 -6.05
N ALA A 159 -1.72 19.50 -5.52
CA ALA A 159 -3.00 18.84 -5.38
C ALA A 159 -4.18 19.75 -5.76
N ILE A 160 -5.27 19.09 -6.18
CA ILE A 160 -6.60 19.71 -6.32
C ILE A 160 -7.43 19.26 -5.12
N PHE A 161 -7.90 20.23 -4.33
CA PHE A 161 -8.72 19.97 -3.15
C PHE A 161 -10.22 20.11 -3.44
N SER A 162 -11.03 19.36 -2.72
CA SER A 162 -12.47 19.57 -2.63
C SER A 162 -12.80 20.75 -1.69
N GLU A 163 -14.10 21.12 -1.63
CA GLU A 163 -14.61 22.11 -0.66
C GLU A 163 -14.37 21.64 0.79
N GLU A 164 -14.42 20.34 1.04
CA GLU A 164 -14.18 19.70 2.34
C GLU A 164 -12.68 19.56 2.67
N LYS A 165 -11.81 20.16 1.85
CA LYS A 165 -10.35 20.12 1.97
C LYS A 165 -9.75 18.73 1.91
N ILE A 166 -10.33 17.86 1.09
CA ILE A 166 -9.80 16.56 0.72
C ILE A 166 -9.04 16.70 -0.59
N ASP A 167 -7.82 16.20 -0.65
CA ASP A 167 -7.05 16.11 -1.89
C ASP A 167 -7.73 15.07 -2.82
N LYS A 168 -8.25 15.55 -3.93
CA LYS A 168 -8.96 14.73 -4.93
C LYS A 168 -8.06 14.25 -6.06
N LEU A 169 -7.02 14.98 -6.36
CA LEU A 169 -6.00 14.66 -7.35
C LEU A 169 -4.68 15.22 -6.85
N THR A 170 -3.68 14.37 -6.71
CA THR A 170 -2.33 14.73 -6.28
C THR A 170 -1.31 14.20 -7.27
N SER A 171 -0.42 15.06 -7.74
CA SER A 171 0.73 14.71 -8.58
C SER A 171 2.01 14.98 -7.81
N VAL A 172 2.94 14.03 -7.88
CA VAL A 172 4.19 14.03 -7.11
C VAL A 172 5.36 13.77 -8.04
N VAL A 173 6.46 14.47 -7.83
CA VAL A 173 7.77 14.21 -8.43
C VAL A 173 8.79 14.03 -7.32
N MET A 174 9.60 12.98 -7.42
CA MET A 174 10.63 12.61 -6.46
C MET A 174 12.00 12.57 -7.15
N GLU A 175 13.03 13.04 -6.47
CA GLU A 175 14.43 13.00 -6.92
C GLU A 175 15.28 12.29 -5.88
N PHE A 176 16.13 11.36 -6.34
CA PHE A 176 16.99 10.52 -5.51
C PHE A 176 18.45 10.98 -5.61
N ALA A 177 19.30 10.56 -4.67
CA ALA A 177 20.68 11.01 -4.52
C ALA A 177 21.55 10.84 -5.77
N ASP A 178 21.31 9.80 -6.57
CA ASP A 178 22.05 9.50 -7.81
C ASP A 178 21.44 10.15 -9.06
N GLY A 179 20.42 11.01 -8.89
CA GLY A 179 19.77 11.76 -9.96
C GLY A 179 18.63 11.01 -10.65
N LYS A 180 18.33 9.74 -10.28
CA LYS A 180 17.13 9.07 -10.76
C LYS A 180 15.89 9.79 -10.25
N LYS A 181 14.78 9.65 -10.96
CA LYS A 181 13.50 10.28 -10.60
C LYS A 181 12.37 9.27 -10.58
N ALA A 182 11.36 9.62 -9.80
CA ALA A 182 10.07 8.94 -9.89
C ALA A 182 8.95 9.96 -9.87
N ALA A 183 7.84 9.66 -10.55
CA ALA A 183 6.64 10.47 -10.51
C ALA A 183 5.42 9.59 -10.34
N PHE A 184 4.37 10.16 -9.75
CA PHE A 184 3.07 9.52 -9.79
C PHE A 184 1.93 10.53 -9.76
N THR A 185 0.76 10.08 -10.22
CA THR A 185 -0.50 10.79 -10.02
C THR A 185 -1.51 9.86 -9.40
N CYS A 186 -2.10 10.26 -8.27
CA CYS A 186 -3.22 9.56 -7.66
C CYS A 186 -4.45 10.47 -7.61
N GLY A 187 -5.65 9.88 -7.66
CA GLY A 187 -6.86 10.69 -7.68
C GLY A 187 -8.17 9.94 -7.59
N MET A 188 -9.22 10.70 -7.25
CA MET A 188 -10.61 10.26 -7.17
C MET A 188 -11.47 11.19 -8.02
N THR A 189 -11.17 11.29 -9.32
CA THR A 189 -11.70 12.35 -10.19
C THR A 189 -12.29 11.88 -11.51
N LEU A 190 -12.18 10.57 -11.83
CA LEU A 190 -12.69 10.09 -13.11
C LEU A 190 -14.22 10.16 -13.13
N ALA A 191 -14.76 11.00 -14.02
CA ALA A 191 -16.19 11.06 -14.27
C ALA A 191 -16.66 9.80 -15.02
N THR A 192 -17.29 8.89 -14.32
CA THR A 192 -17.80 7.66 -14.92
C THR A 192 -18.94 7.08 -14.08
N ASN A 193 -19.89 6.47 -14.78
CA ASN A 193 -20.98 5.71 -14.16
C ASN A 193 -20.60 4.22 -13.93
N GLN A 194 -19.36 3.87 -14.21
CA GLN A 194 -18.83 2.51 -14.05
C GLN A 194 -17.52 2.60 -13.26
N ASP A 195 -17.09 1.50 -12.67
CA ASP A 195 -15.80 1.37 -11.98
C ASP A 195 -14.62 1.51 -12.95
N ARG A 196 -14.37 2.73 -13.38
CA ARG A 196 -13.24 3.06 -14.21
C ARG A 196 -12.05 3.39 -13.32
N ARG A 197 -10.90 2.83 -13.69
CA ARG A 197 -9.64 3.06 -13.04
C ARG A 197 -8.57 3.36 -14.10
N LEU A 198 -7.79 4.41 -13.89
CA LEU A 198 -6.53 4.61 -14.58
C LEU A 198 -5.44 4.05 -13.67
N ASP A 199 -4.70 3.08 -14.17
CA ASP A 199 -3.75 2.29 -13.40
C ASP A 199 -2.62 1.91 -14.34
N CYS A 200 -1.44 2.53 -14.17
CA CYS A 200 -0.29 2.28 -15.02
C CYS A 200 1.00 2.26 -14.20
N LEU A 201 1.99 1.56 -14.73
CA LEU A 201 3.35 1.51 -14.23
C LEU A 201 4.30 1.44 -15.42
N GLU A 202 5.30 2.34 -15.42
CA GLU A 202 6.42 2.33 -16.34
C GLU A 202 7.72 2.51 -15.58
N ILE A 203 8.74 1.72 -15.93
CA ILE A 203 10.05 1.73 -15.29
C ILE A 203 11.09 1.78 -16.40
N ASP A 204 11.78 2.90 -16.50
CA ASP A 204 12.84 3.12 -17.49
C ASP A 204 14.23 2.94 -16.87
N GLY A 205 15.06 2.22 -17.54
CA GLY A 205 16.45 2.01 -17.18
C GLY A 205 17.41 2.32 -18.31
N THR A 206 18.71 2.21 -18.06
CA THR A 206 19.79 2.54 -19.01
C THR A 206 19.88 1.59 -20.21
N LYS A 207 19.23 0.41 -20.17
CA LYS A 207 19.26 -0.61 -21.24
C LYS A 207 17.88 -1.00 -21.76
N GLY A 208 16.81 -0.46 -21.20
CA GLY A 208 15.45 -0.78 -21.62
C GLY A 208 14.40 -0.28 -20.62
N SER A 209 13.17 -0.73 -20.82
CA SER A 209 12.05 -0.39 -19.94
C SER A 209 11.16 -1.59 -19.62
N ILE A 210 10.42 -1.48 -18.52
CA ILE A 210 9.34 -2.39 -18.14
C ILE A 210 8.05 -1.59 -18.11
N THR A 211 7.06 -2.01 -18.91
CA THR A 211 5.72 -1.42 -18.89
C THR A 211 4.72 -2.45 -18.40
N GLY A 212 4.06 -2.17 -17.28
CA GLY A 212 2.96 -2.96 -16.79
C GLY A 212 1.65 -2.54 -17.46
N THR A 213 0.80 -3.51 -17.83
CA THR A 213 -0.52 -3.20 -18.38
C THR A 213 -1.44 -2.57 -17.33
N LYS A 214 -1.15 -2.85 -16.07
CA LYS A 214 -1.81 -2.28 -14.89
C LYS A 214 -0.81 -2.22 -13.76
N PHE A 215 -1.02 -1.29 -12.83
CA PHE A 215 -0.29 -1.25 -11.57
C PHE A 215 -0.59 -2.49 -10.69
N ALA A 216 -1.69 -3.15 -10.99
CA ALA A 216 -2.09 -4.47 -10.50
C ALA A 216 -2.02 -4.63 -8.98
N PHE A 217 -2.33 -3.57 -8.22
CA PHE A 217 -2.30 -3.61 -6.75
C PHE A 217 -3.10 -4.76 -6.14
N ASN A 218 -4.22 -5.12 -6.74
CA ASN A 218 -5.09 -6.18 -6.26
C ASN A 218 -5.55 -7.07 -7.43
N GLY A 219 -4.72 -7.19 -8.47
CA GLY A 219 -5.01 -8.08 -9.59
C GLY A 219 -4.78 -9.53 -9.22
N ASP A 220 -5.59 -10.41 -9.80
CA ASP A 220 -5.44 -11.85 -9.76
C ASP A 220 -5.58 -12.44 -11.17
N GLY A 221 -5.28 -13.73 -11.33
CA GLY A 221 -5.22 -14.41 -12.61
C GLY A 221 -3.95 -14.10 -13.39
N GLU A 222 -4.02 -14.16 -14.70
CA GLU A 222 -2.89 -13.87 -15.59
C GLU A 222 -2.63 -12.36 -15.69
N LEU A 223 -1.51 -11.91 -15.13
CA LEU A 223 -1.01 -10.53 -15.28
C LEU A 223 0.24 -10.51 -16.12
N SER A 224 0.36 -9.53 -17.02
CA SER A 224 1.49 -9.42 -17.93
C SER A 224 2.20 -8.07 -17.81
N TYR A 225 3.51 -8.08 -18.03
CA TYR A 225 4.31 -6.89 -18.26
C TYR A 225 5.17 -7.06 -19.52
N THR A 226 5.54 -5.96 -20.13
CA THR A 226 6.37 -5.94 -21.33
C THR A 226 7.74 -5.39 -20.99
N ILE A 227 8.79 -6.11 -21.37
CA ILE A 227 10.17 -5.62 -21.36
C ILE A 227 10.50 -5.15 -22.78
N ARG A 228 11.04 -3.93 -22.90
CA ARG A 228 11.53 -3.39 -24.16
C ARG A 228 13.02 -3.07 -24.00
N THR A 229 13.87 -3.64 -24.87
CA THR A 229 15.30 -3.32 -24.87
C THR A 229 15.60 -2.02 -25.63
N ALA A 230 16.80 -1.46 -25.43
CA ALA A 230 17.26 -0.29 -26.17
C ALA A 230 17.34 -0.51 -27.71
N GLU A 231 17.49 -1.77 -28.15
CA GLU A 231 17.47 -2.15 -29.56
C GLU A 231 16.05 -2.30 -30.13
N GLY A 232 15.02 -2.09 -29.30
CA GLY A 232 13.62 -2.16 -29.71
C GLY A 232 13.03 -3.56 -29.74
N GLN A 233 13.70 -4.55 -29.13
CA GLN A 233 13.11 -5.88 -28.94
C GLN A 233 12.08 -5.82 -27.82
N GLU A 234 10.97 -6.51 -27.99
CA GLU A 234 9.90 -6.60 -26.99
C GLU A 234 9.71 -8.05 -26.53
N GLU A 235 9.60 -8.25 -25.23
CA GLU A 235 9.26 -9.52 -24.61
C GLU A 235 8.08 -9.30 -23.65
N VAL A 236 7.01 -10.06 -23.83
CA VAL A 236 5.87 -10.06 -22.91
C VAL A 236 6.03 -11.21 -21.94
N LYS A 237 6.06 -10.91 -20.65
CA LYS A 237 6.08 -11.91 -19.57
C LYS A 237 4.74 -11.97 -18.89
N THR A 238 4.25 -13.16 -18.66
CA THR A 238 2.97 -13.43 -17.98
C THR A 238 3.22 -14.16 -16.66
N VAL A 239 2.55 -13.72 -15.63
CA VAL A 239 2.64 -14.27 -14.28
C VAL A 239 1.24 -14.64 -13.82
N GLU A 240 1.06 -15.88 -13.36
CA GLU A 240 -0.17 -16.29 -12.69
C GLU A 240 -0.17 -15.77 -11.25
N VAL A 241 -1.16 -14.97 -10.91
CA VAL A 241 -1.26 -14.30 -9.61
C VAL A 241 -2.46 -14.83 -8.85
N PRO A 242 -2.24 -15.51 -7.71
CA PRO A 242 -3.31 -15.83 -6.79
C PRO A 242 -3.90 -14.57 -6.15
N GLN A 243 -5.00 -14.71 -5.44
CA GLN A 243 -5.62 -13.60 -4.74
C GLN A 243 -4.67 -13.03 -3.67
N ASN A 244 -4.25 -11.77 -3.83
CA ASN A 244 -3.19 -11.14 -3.04
C ASN A 244 -3.51 -11.05 -1.54
N TYR A 245 -4.75 -10.76 -1.17
CA TYR A 245 -5.17 -10.73 0.25
C TYR A 245 -5.04 -12.09 0.93
N ARG A 246 -5.26 -13.18 0.17
CA ARG A 246 -5.01 -14.53 0.67
C ARG A 246 -3.52 -14.73 0.95
N LEU A 247 -2.65 -14.35 0.01
CA LEU A 247 -1.20 -14.48 0.17
C LEU A 247 -0.69 -13.67 1.37
N GLU A 248 -1.22 -12.48 1.57
CA GLU A 248 -0.92 -11.62 2.72
C GLU A 248 -1.27 -12.27 4.04
N VAL A 249 -2.50 -12.79 4.18
CA VAL A 249 -2.95 -13.48 5.39
C VAL A 249 -2.16 -14.75 5.65
N GLU A 250 -1.90 -15.56 4.62
CA GLU A 250 -1.08 -16.77 4.72
C GLU A 250 0.35 -16.46 5.17
N GLN A 251 0.98 -15.41 4.62
CA GLN A 251 2.32 -14.99 5.02
C GLN A 251 2.32 -14.47 6.46
N PHE A 252 1.31 -13.68 6.85
CA PHE A 252 1.19 -13.21 8.23
C PHE A 252 1.02 -14.37 9.22
N GLY A 253 0.26 -15.41 8.86
CA GLY A 253 0.16 -16.66 9.63
C GLY A 253 1.53 -17.32 9.82
N ARG A 254 2.34 -17.45 8.75
CA ARG A 254 3.70 -18.00 8.86
C ARG A 254 4.63 -17.15 9.73
N CYS A 255 4.45 -15.83 9.75
CA CYS A 255 5.19 -14.98 10.70
C CYS A 255 4.89 -15.38 12.15
N ILE A 256 3.63 -15.70 12.45
CA ILE A 256 3.20 -16.09 13.80
C ILE A 256 3.68 -17.51 14.14
N ASP A 257 3.46 -18.47 13.26
CA ASP A 257 3.68 -19.89 13.53
C ASP A 257 5.15 -20.32 13.36
N GLU A 258 5.85 -19.72 12.39
CA GLU A 258 7.17 -20.16 11.93
C GLU A 258 8.26 -19.10 12.16
N ASN A 259 7.92 -17.93 12.71
CA ASN A 259 8.81 -16.77 12.86
C ASN A 259 9.39 -16.27 11.52
N GLU A 260 8.63 -16.39 10.43
CA GLU A 260 8.99 -15.77 9.15
C GLU A 260 9.07 -14.25 9.31
N ILE A 261 9.97 -13.60 8.58
CA ILE A 261 10.06 -12.14 8.56
C ILE A 261 8.87 -11.59 7.76
N PRO A 262 8.10 -10.62 8.29
CA PRO A 262 7.02 -9.99 7.55
C PRO A 262 7.50 -9.42 6.21
N ALA A 263 6.78 -9.68 5.13
CA ALA A 263 7.09 -9.14 3.79
C ALA A 263 7.00 -7.61 3.78
N VAL A 264 6.07 -7.05 4.54
CA VAL A 264 5.99 -5.61 4.81
C VAL A 264 6.64 -5.36 6.17
N THR A 265 7.92 -4.97 6.14
CA THR A 265 8.73 -4.79 7.34
C THR A 265 8.44 -3.46 8.05
N GLU A 266 8.88 -3.36 9.33
CA GLU A 266 8.87 -2.09 10.08
C GLU A 266 9.58 -0.98 9.32
N GLU A 267 10.78 -1.26 8.79
CA GLU A 267 11.57 -0.27 8.03
C GLU A 267 10.79 0.25 6.80
N PHE A 268 10.15 -0.66 6.08
CA PHE A 268 9.34 -0.31 4.92
C PHE A 268 8.16 0.59 5.31
N SER A 269 7.39 0.23 6.33
CA SER A 269 6.26 1.03 6.80
C SER A 269 6.67 2.41 7.31
N LEU A 270 7.81 2.51 8.01
CA LEU A 270 8.37 3.80 8.45
C LEU A 270 8.76 4.69 7.26
N LYS A 271 9.50 4.16 6.28
CA LYS A 271 9.88 4.89 5.06
C LYS A 271 8.63 5.37 4.30
N ASN A 272 7.63 4.51 4.16
CA ASN A 272 6.41 4.86 3.45
C ASN A 272 5.59 5.93 4.19
N ALA A 273 5.42 5.80 5.49
CA ALA A 273 4.72 6.80 6.30
C ALA A 273 5.41 8.17 6.24
N ARG A 274 6.75 8.21 6.35
CA ARG A 274 7.55 9.45 6.21
C ARG A 274 7.36 10.10 4.84
N LEU A 275 7.40 9.31 3.78
CA LEU A 275 7.21 9.83 2.43
C LEU A 275 5.80 10.38 2.22
N VAL A 276 4.76 9.67 2.68
CA VAL A 276 3.37 10.13 2.63
C VAL A 276 3.20 11.44 3.43
N GLU A 277 3.78 11.52 4.64
CA GLU A 277 3.75 12.72 5.48
C GLU A 277 4.38 13.92 4.77
N ARG A 278 5.58 13.75 4.16
CA ARG A 278 6.24 14.81 3.36
C ARG A 278 5.37 15.29 2.19
N ILE A 279 4.70 14.37 1.48
CA ILE A 279 3.80 14.73 0.38
C ILE A 279 2.60 15.54 0.89
N LEU A 280 2.00 15.11 2.00
CA LEU A 280 0.85 15.79 2.60
C LEU A 280 1.21 17.19 3.12
N GLU A 281 2.39 17.37 3.71
CA GLU A 281 2.93 18.67 4.10
C GLU A 281 3.14 19.56 2.87
N GLU A 282 3.74 19.04 1.79
CA GLU A 282 4.02 19.79 0.57
C GLU A 282 2.75 20.31 -0.12
N ILE A 283 1.67 19.53 -0.14
CA ILE A 283 0.39 19.96 -0.71
C ILE A 283 -0.46 20.79 0.25
N GLY A 284 -0.07 20.93 1.53
CA GLY A 284 -0.81 21.68 2.55
C GLY A 284 -2.07 20.94 3.05
N TYR A 285 -2.01 19.62 3.06
CA TYR A 285 -3.08 18.77 3.60
C TYR A 285 -3.17 18.89 5.10
#